data_a065be8c230ecec947cec4e0419ae535
#
_entry.id   a065be8c230ecec947cec4e0419ae535
#
_cell.length_a   1.000
_cell.length_b   1.000
_cell.length_c   1.000
_cell.angle_alpha   90.00
_cell.angle_beta   90.00
_cell.angle_gamma   90.00
#
_symmetry.space_group_name_H-M   'P 1'
#
loop_
_entity.id
_entity.type
_entity.pdbx_description
1 polymer ?
#
loop_
_entity_poly.entity_id
_entity_poly.type
_entity_poly.pdbx_seq_one_letter_code
_entity_poly.pdbx_strand_id
1 'polypeptide(L)'
;MLQNLHVKNLALIDECEVEFSDGLNILSGETGAGKSIIIGSINLALGEKVQKEMLRDNEKPAFVELIFSVEDPKIIEALRELDVEVEDGCVILSRKITQSRAVGRVNGEAVSVSRMKEIASYLIDIHGQHEHQSLLSKKKHLDILDEYAKQPLGDKKQQLSVTYKAYRALKDEYEKSNIDNEERSRELSFLEYEVKEIEEASLVPGEDEELEAQFRKFSNGKKIMEGVNAAYSATGGEMESASELIGRAVRELSLVSGYDTDVEALESQLSEIDSLLSDFNHEISGYISQAEFDEETFYETQKRLDEINHLKSKYGNSIDDILIALNEKRERISVLNDYDSYLQKLEQQLAKEEKELAQISDEVSEIRQRSAVKLVSEIKSALNDLNFLDVQFDMQFDRLPDYTANGIDAPEFLISTNPGEPLKPLGKVASGGELSRIMLGIKTIMAENDHIESLIFDEIDSGISGRTAQMVSEKMNELGRNHQIICITHLPQIAAMADAHFLIEKAVENKSTVSRIHRLSDKDSVSELARMLGGAKITDTVMESAREMKALAMEKKVLS
;
A
#
# COMPACT_ATOMS: atom_id res chain seq x y z
N MET A 1 13.03 4.06 -9.60
CA MET A 1 14.11 3.14 -10.07
C MET A 1 14.80 2.46 -8.89
N LEU A 2 15.26 1.20 -9.04
CA LEU A 2 15.98 0.48 -7.97
C LEU A 2 17.39 1.06 -7.81
N GLN A 3 17.67 1.72 -6.71
CA GLN A 3 18.96 2.35 -6.43
C GLN A 3 19.94 1.39 -5.78
N ASN A 4 19.47 0.65 -4.78
CA ASN A 4 20.32 -0.19 -3.96
C ASN A 4 19.67 -1.53 -3.64
N LEU A 5 20.47 -2.58 -3.65
CA LEU A 5 20.14 -3.91 -3.13
C LEU A 5 21.14 -4.28 -2.04
N HIS A 6 20.67 -4.47 -0.82
CA HIS A 6 21.46 -5.00 0.29
C HIS A 6 20.97 -6.38 0.69
N VAL A 7 21.87 -7.35 0.69
CA VAL A 7 21.58 -8.76 1.05
C VAL A 7 22.55 -9.22 2.12
N LYS A 8 22.05 -9.90 3.13
CA LYS A 8 22.82 -10.45 4.24
C LYS A 8 22.36 -11.84 4.62
N ASN A 9 23.31 -12.74 4.83
CA ASN A 9 23.10 -14.13 5.31
C ASN A 9 22.11 -14.93 4.44
N LEU A 10 22.23 -14.85 3.13
CA LEU A 10 21.34 -15.56 2.21
C LEU A 10 22.12 -16.43 1.21
N ALA A 11 21.84 -17.71 1.18
CA ALA A 11 22.45 -18.72 0.30
C ALA A 11 24.00 -18.64 0.32
N LEU A 12 24.64 -18.23 -0.80
CA LEU A 12 26.09 -18.07 -0.88
C LEU A 12 26.55 -16.64 -0.53
N ILE A 13 25.64 -15.74 -0.19
CA ILE A 13 25.95 -14.36 0.14
C ILE A 13 26.06 -14.21 1.65
N ASP A 14 27.22 -13.78 2.14
CA ASP A 14 27.42 -13.40 3.54
C ASP A 14 26.85 -11.99 3.76
N GLU A 15 27.40 -11.02 3.04
CA GLU A 15 26.88 -9.66 2.92
C GLU A 15 27.26 -9.10 1.54
N CYS A 16 26.33 -8.44 0.89
CA CYS A 16 26.54 -7.83 -0.41
C CYS A 16 25.67 -6.59 -0.54
N GLU A 17 26.25 -5.54 -1.09
CA GLU A 17 25.57 -4.31 -1.45
C GLU A 17 25.86 -3.99 -2.92
N VAL A 18 24.80 -3.68 -3.66
CA VAL A 18 24.87 -3.38 -5.10
C VAL A 18 24.14 -2.09 -5.38
N GLU A 19 24.86 -1.09 -5.86
CA GLU A 19 24.29 0.16 -6.35
C GLU A 19 24.07 0.07 -7.86
N PHE A 20 22.82 0.13 -8.28
CA PHE A 20 22.44 0.14 -9.69
C PHE A 20 22.44 1.57 -10.25
N SER A 21 22.68 1.68 -11.54
CA SER A 21 22.58 2.96 -12.28
C SER A 21 21.38 2.94 -13.22
N ASP A 22 21.06 4.09 -13.76
CA ASP A 22 20.06 4.20 -14.83
C ASP A 22 20.54 3.43 -16.07
N GLY A 23 19.60 3.15 -16.99
CA GLY A 23 19.88 2.42 -18.21
C GLY A 23 20.10 0.93 -18.01
N LEU A 24 21.03 0.35 -18.76
CA LEU A 24 21.22 -1.09 -18.86
C LEU A 24 22.30 -1.60 -17.88
N ASN A 25 21.86 -2.21 -16.78
CA ASN A 25 22.71 -2.87 -15.79
C ASN A 25 22.84 -4.35 -16.12
N ILE A 26 24.03 -4.81 -16.39
CA ILE A 26 24.30 -6.21 -16.75
C ILE A 26 25.09 -6.89 -15.66
N LEU A 27 24.60 -8.07 -15.24
CA LEU A 27 25.26 -8.95 -14.30
C LEU A 27 25.80 -10.17 -15.05
N SER A 28 27.13 -10.26 -15.16
CA SER A 28 27.83 -11.42 -15.72
C SER A 28 28.48 -12.28 -14.63
N GLY A 29 29.00 -13.43 -14.98
CA GLY A 29 29.70 -14.31 -14.06
C GLY A 29 29.53 -15.78 -14.44
N GLU A 30 30.21 -16.69 -13.72
CA GLU A 30 30.12 -18.12 -13.97
C GLU A 30 28.76 -18.70 -13.58
N THR A 31 28.31 -19.76 -14.27
CA THR A 31 27.12 -20.51 -13.91
C THR A 31 27.24 -21.08 -12.51
N GLY A 32 26.21 -20.84 -11.69
CA GLY A 32 26.23 -21.25 -10.29
C GLY A 32 26.98 -20.30 -9.33
N ALA A 33 27.52 -19.16 -9.83
CA ALA A 33 28.22 -18.18 -9.00
C ALA A 33 27.28 -17.28 -8.15
N GLY A 34 25.98 -17.48 -8.23
CA GLY A 34 25.04 -16.70 -7.45
C GLY A 34 24.14 -15.75 -8.25
N LYS A 35 24.17 -15.83 -9.60
CA LYS A 35 23.30 -15.01 -10.47
C LYS A 35 21.83 -15.14 -10.07
N SER A 36 21.33 -16.37 -10.01
CA SER A 36 19.95 -16.65 -9.56
C SER A 36 19.68 -16.28 -8.08
N ILE A 37 20.75 -16.15 -7.27
CA ILE A 37 20.59 -15.73 -5.86
C ILE A 37 20.25 -14.26 -5.76
N ILE A 38 20.76 -13.42 -6.66
CA ILE A 38 20.45 -11.99 -6.68
C ILE A 38 18.98 -11.76 -7.01
N ILE A 39 18.49 -12.36 -8.10
CA ILE A 39 17.06 -12.28 -8.44
C ILE A 39 16.20 -12.91 -7.34
N GLY A 40 16.60 -14.08 -6.82
CA GLY A 40 15.92 -14.70 -5.69
C GLY A 40 15.91 -13.82 -4.43
N SER A 41 16.97 -13.02 -4.21
CA SER A 41 17.00 -12.04 -3.11
C SER A 41 16.00 -10.90 -3.33
N ILE A 42 15.95 -10.36 -4.55
CA ILE A 42 14.98 -9.32 -4.91
C ILE A 42 13.55 -9.87 -4.73
N ASN A 43 13.26 -11.05 -5.27
CA ASN A 43 11.96 -11.70 -5.13
C ASN A 43 11.55 -11.95 -3.69
N LEU A 44 12.50 -12.36 -2.85
CA LEU A 44 12.26 -12.52 -1.42
C LEU A 44 11.87 -11.18 -0.78
N ALA A 45 12.55 -10.08 -1.12
CA ALA A 45 12.19 -8.76 -0.62
C ALA A 45 10.78 -8.33 -1.08
N LEU A 46 10.40 -8.68 -2.32
CA LEU A 46 9.09 -8.36 -2.91
C LEU A 46 7.94 -9.26 -2.40
N GLY A 47 8.22 -10.22 -1.53
CA GLY A 47 7.17 -11.02 -0.89
C GLY A 47 7.06 -12.46 -1.36
N GLU A 48 8.07 -13.03 -2.04
CA GLU A 48 8.07 -14.44 -2.38
C GLU A 48 8.14 -15.38 -1.16
N LYS A 49 7.74 -16.64 -1.41
CA LYS A 49 7.75 -17.66 -0.36
C LYS A 49 9.18 -18.05 0.00
N VAL A 50 9.48 -17.94 1.28
CA VAL A 50 10.81 -18.30 1.81
C VAL A 50 10.95 -19.81 1.90
N GLN A 51 12.02 -20.35 1.31
CA GLN A 51 12.46 -21.73 1.53
C GLN A 51 13.51 -21.73 2.64
N LYS A 52 13.40 -22.65 3.61
CA LYS A 52 14.28 -22.68 4.79
C LYS A 52 15.75 -22.93 4.46
N GLU A 53 15.98 -23.62 3.35
CA GLU A 53 17.31 -23.94 2.82
C GLU A 53 18.07 -22.72 2.29
N MET A 54 17.38 -21.58 2.14
CA MET A 54 18.01 -20.34 1.66
C MET A 54 18.82 -19.59 2.72
N LEU A 55 18.67 -19.91 4.01
CA LEU A 55 19.51 -19.31 5.05
C LEU A 55 20.92 -19.89 4.99
N ARG A 56 21.94 -19.02 4.88
CA ARG A 56 23.36 -19.42 4.90
C ARG A 56 23.78 -19.92 6.27
N ASP A 57 23.49 -19.14 7.30
CA ASP A 57 23.72 -19.45 8.70
C ASP A 57 22.34 -19.48 9.41
N ASN A 58 21.95 -20.65 9.86
CA ASN A 58 20.65 -20.84 10.50
C ASN A 58 20.52 -20.16 11.88
N GLU A 59 21.64 -19.79 12.50
CA GLU A 59 21.64 -19.10 13.79
C GLU A 59 21.43 -17.58 13.63
N LYS A 60 21.62 -17.05 12.43
CA LYS A 60 21.48 -15.63 12.12
C LYS A 60 20.27 -15.36 11.23
N PRO A 61 19.60 -14.20 11.39
CA PRO A 61 18.58 -13.81 10.44
C PRO A 61 19.19 -13.46 9.08
N ALA A 62 18.51 -13.81 7.99
CA ALA A 62 18.78 -13.20 6.70
C ALA A 62 18.05 -11.87 6.59
N PHE A 63 18.61 -10.96 5.82
CA PHE A 63 18.07 -9.64 5.57
C PHE A 63 18.23 -9.30 4.09
N VAL A 64 17.17 -8.79 3.50
CA VAL A 64 17.18 -8.23 2.14
C VAL A 64 16.49 -6.89 2.17
N GLU A 65 17.10 -5.91 1.54
CA GLU A 65 16.58 -4.55 1.44
C GLU A 65 16.75 -4.02 0.02
N LEU A 66 15.72 -3.36 -0.47
CA LEU A 66 15.66 -2.69 -1.77
C LEU A 66 15.32 -1.22 -1.52
N ILE A 67 16.09 -0.33 -2.09
CA ILE A 67 15.84 1.11 -2.05
C ILE A 67 15.48 1.57 -3.46
N PHE A 68 14.29 2.13 -3.60
CA PHE A 68 13.79 2.68 -4.86
C PHE A 68 13.74 4.19 -4.80
N SER A 69 14.21 4.88 -5.83
CA SER A 69 13.82 6.26 -6.10
C SER A 69 12.49 6.28 -6.84
N VAL A 70 11.60 7.18 -6.48
CA VAL A 70 10.26 7.31 -7.07
C VAL A 70 10.03 8.79 -7.39
N GLU A 71 9.98 9.12 -8.68
CA GLU A 71 9.81 10.50 -9.16
C GLU A 71 8.48 10.70 -9.91
N ASP A 72 7.88 9.63 -10.47
CA ASP A 72 6.60 9.72 -11.19
C ASP A 72 5.46 10.07 -10.23
N PRO A 73 4.77 11.23 -10.43
CA PRO A 73 3.65 11.64 -9.58
C PRO A 73 2.51 10.63 -9.52
N LYS A 74 2.30 9.81 -10.58
CA LYS A 74 1.26 8.79 -10.60
C LYS A 74 1.59 7.61 -9.71
N ILE A 75 2.87 7.21 -9.67
CA ILE A 75 3.34 6.17 -8.76
C ILE A 75 3.25 6.67 -7.32
N ILE A 76 3.65 7.92 -7.07
CA ILE A 76 3.54 8.54 -5.74
C ILE A 76 2.09 8.54 -5.24
N GLU A 77 1.14 8.91 -6.11
CA GLU A 77 -0.29 8.91 -5.74
C GLU A 77 -0.81 7.49 -5.50
N ALA A 78 -0.47 6.52 -6.36
CA ALA A 78 -0.85 5.12 -6.18
C ALA A 78 -0.28 4.52 -4.88
N LEU A 79 0.95 4.88 -4.52
CA LEU A 79 1.57 4.46 -3.26
C LEU A 79 0.88 5.12 -2.05
N ARG A 80 0.47 6.39 -2.16
CA ARG A 80 -0.29 7.09 -1.12
C ARG A 80 -1.66 6.45 -0.89
N GLU A 81 -2.37 6.03 -1.93
CA GLU A 81 -3.62 5.26 -1.80
C GLU A 81 -3.40 3.93 -1.06
N LEU A 82 -2.18 3.43 -1.10
CA LEU A 82 -1.73 2.26 -0.33
C LEU A 82 -1.10 2.64 1.03
N ASP A 83 -1.35 3.81 1.59
CA ASP A 83 -0.80 4.32 2.84
C ASP A 83 0.75 4.23 2.90
N VAL A 84 1.43 4.42 1.76
CA VAL A 84 2.89 4.46 1.68
C VAL A 84 3.32 5.88 1.32
N GLU A 85 3.97 6.55 2.25
CA GLU A 85 4.58 7.86 1.99
C GLU A 85 5.93 7.70 1.32
N VAL A 86 6.19 8.50 0.29
CA VAL A 86 7.49 8.56 -0.38
C VAL A 86 8.34 9.59 0.36
N GLU A 87 9.32 9.14 1.15
CA GLU A 87 10.20 9.99 1.96
C GLU A 87 11.45 10.35 1.15
N ASP A 88 11.74 11.63 1.02
CA ASP A 88 12.88 12.16 0.25
C ASP A 88 13.00 11.56 -1.18
N GLY A 89 11.87 11.26 -1.83
CA GLY A 89 11.84 10.63 -3.14
C GLY A 89 12.17 9.13 -3.14
N CYS A 90 12.19 8.49 -1.97
CA CYS A 90 12.58 7.09 -1.83
C CYS A 90 11.50 6.22 -1.18
N VAL A 91 11.49 4.93 -1.55
CA VAL A 91 10.71 3.87 -0.89
C VAL A 91 11.64 2.70 -0.58
N ILE A 92 11.61 2.22 0.65
CA ILE A 92 12.46 1.14 1.13
C ILE A 92 11.61 -0.10 1.37
N LEU A 93 11.86 -1.17 0.62
CA LEU A 93 11.27 -2.49 0.85
C LEU A 93 12.31 -3.37 1.53
N SER A 94 12.00 -3.91 2.70
CA SER A 94 12.94 -4.81 3.39
C SER A 94 12.26 -6.04 3.94
N ARG A 95 13.00 -7.13 4.04
CA ARG A 95 12.52 -8.38 4.60
C ARG A 95 13.54 -9.03 5.50
N LYS A 96 13.16 -9.27 6.75
CA LYS A 96 13.94 -10.01 7.72
C LYS A 96 13.40 -11.42 7.83
N ILE A 97 14.26 -12.41 7.62
CA ILE A 97 13.92 -13.82 7.55
C ILE A 97 14.64 -14.57 8.66
N THR A 98 13.91 -15.34 9.45
CA THR A 98 14.42 -16.24 10.48
C THR A 98 13.91 -17.65 10.22
N GLN A 99 14.41 -18.64 10.94
CA GLN A 99 13.91 -20.04 10.83
C GLN A 99 12.41 -20.18 11.07
N SER A 100 11.82 -19.30 11.90
CA SER A 100 10.41 -19.40 12.32
C SER A 100 9.47 -18.47 11.58
N ARG A 101 9.96 -17.32 11.09
CA ARG A 101 9.12 -16.30 10.47
C ARG A 101 9.90 -15.42 9.50
N ALA A 102 9.17 -14.86 8.54
CA ALA A 102 9.64 -13.77 7.69
C ALA A 102 8.75 -12.54 7.92
N VAL A 103 9.35 -11.38 8.09
CA VAL A 103 8.65 -10.11 8.32
C VAL A 103 9.07 -9.15 7.23
N GLY A 104 8.10 -8.69 6.44
CA GLY A 104 8.27 -7.64 5.44
C GLY A 104 8.01 -6.27 6.04
N ARG A 105 8.74 -5.27 5.56
CA ARG A 105 8.59 -3.87 5.96
C ARG A 105 8.68 -2.95 4.75
N VAL A 106 7.90 -1.87 4.80
CA VAL A 106 7.95 -0.75 3.85
C VAL A 106 8.24 0.49 4.68
N ASN A 107 9.28 1.23 4.34
CA ASN A 107 9.75 2.41 5.09
C ASN A 107 9.86 2.15 6.61
N GLY A 108 10.30 0.93 6.97
CA GLY A 108 10.44 0.51 8.37
C GLY A 108 9.17 -0.05 9.02
N GLU A 109 7.99 0.15 8.46
CA GLU A 109 6.72 -0.36 8.96
C GLU A 109 6.44 -1.79 8.49
N ALA A 110 5.91 -2.63 9.39
CA ALA A 110 5.62 -4.02 9.05
C ALA A 110 4.34 -4.14 8.21
N VAL A 111 4.44 -4.83 7.09
CA VAL A 111 3.32 -5.03 6.16
C VAL A 111 3.07 -6.51 5.89
N SER A 112 1.84 -6.85 5.46
CA SER A 112 1.51 -8.20 4.99
C SER A 112 2.20 -8.51 3.66
N VAL A 113 2.37 -9.81 3.37
CA VAL A 113 2.96 -10.26 2.08
C VAL A 113 2.12 -9.78 0.88
N SER A 114 0.79 -9.77 1.02
CA SER A 114 -0.10 -9.29 -0.04
C SER A 114 0.13 -7.80 -0.33
N ARG A 115 0.21 -6.99 0.73
CA ARG A 115 0.46 -5.55 0.63
C ARG A 115 1.85 -5.26 0.03
N MET A 116 2.86 -6.03 0.46
CA MET A 116 4.23 -5.94 -0.10
C MET A 116 4.23 -6.17 -1.61
N LYS A 117 3.54 -7.21 -2.08
CA LYS A 117 3.44 -7.54 -3.51
C LYS A 117 2.71 -6.47 -4.30
N GLU A 118 1.64 -5.91 -3.73
CA GLU A 118 0.87 -4.84 -4.34
C GLU A 118 1.74 -3.58 -4.51
N ILE A 119 2.45 -3.15 -3.46
CA ILE A 119 3.38 -2.02 -3.51
C ILE A 119 4.50 -2.29 -4.52
N ALA A 120 5.11 -3.48 -4.48
CA ALA A 120 6.19 -3.87 -5.38
C ALA A 120 5.78 -3.79 -6.87
N SER A 121 4.53 -4.10 -7.19
CA SER A 121 4.02 -4.07 -8.57
C SER A 121 4.00 -2.68 -9.22
N TYR A 122 4.14 -1.61 -8.45
CA TYR A 122 4.30 -0.24 -8.94
C TYR A 122 5.77 0.16 -9.12
N LEU A 123 6.72 -0.56 -8.50
CA LEU A 123 8.12 -0.17 -8.44
C LEU A 123 9.01 -0.96 -9.39
N ILE A 124 8.68 -2.25 -9.61
CA ILE A 124 9.54 -3.16 -10.34
C ILE A 124 8.74 -4.28 -11.02
N ASP A 125 9.14 -4.65 -12.22
CA ASP A 125 8.60 -5.80 -12.96
C ASP A 125 9.73 -6.79 -13.27
N ILE A 126 9.50 -8.09 -13.02
CA ILE A 126 10.50 -9.13 -13.15
C ILE A 126 10.02 -10.14 -14.19
N HIS A 127 10.87 -10.42 -15.16
CA HIS A 127 10.59 -11.31 -16.28
C HIS A 127 11.51 -12.53 -16.26
N GLY A 128 10.99 -13.69 -15.80
CA GLY A 128 11.72 -14.96 -15.67
C GLY A 128 10.78 -16.17 -15.51
N GLN A 129 11.34 -17.37 -15.24
CA GLN A 129 10.61 -18.64 -15.31
C GLN A 129 9.56 -18.87 -14.20
N HIS A 130 9.64 -18.16 -13.07
CA HIS A 130 8.84 -18.46 -11.86
C HIS A 130 8.19 -17.24 -11.21
N GLU A 131 8.02 -16.10 -11.92
CA GLU A 131 7.78 -14.84 -11.24
C GLU A 131 6.49 -14.11 -11.64
N HIS A 132 6.18 -13.08 -10.85
CA HIS A 132 5.00 -12.24 -10.94
C HIS A 132 4.95 -11.45 -12.25
N GLN A 133 4.56 -12.13 -13.31
CA GLN A 133 4.44 -11.52 -14.63
C GLN A 133 3.05 -10.87 -14.71
N SER A 134 2.99 -9.59 -14.46
CA SER A 134 1.78 -8.80 -14.61
C SER A 134 1.15 -9.00 -16.00
N LEU A 135 2.00 -9.07 -17.04
CA LEU A 135 1.62 -9.27 -18.44
C LEU A 135 1.04 -10.66 -18.77
N LEU A 136 1.25 -11.68 -17.94
CA LEU A 136 0.64 -13.01 -18.15
C LEU A 136 -0.79 -13.10 -17.62
N SER A 137 -1.19 -12.14 -16.80
CA SER A 137 -2.53 -12.11 -16.25
C SER A 137 -3.53 -11.54 -17.26
N LYS A 138 -4.51 -12.34 -17.67
CA LYS A 138 -5.60 -11.88 -18.55
C LYS A 138 -6.24 -10.57 -18.10
N LYS A 139 -6.28 -10.31 -16.77
CA LYS A 139 -6.83 -9.07 -16.18
C LYS A 139 -6.02 -7.83 -16.57
N LYS A 140 -4.71 -7.97 -16.80
CA LYS A 140 -3.83 -6.86 -17.18
C LYS A 140 -3.80 -6.56 -18.68
N HIS A 141 -4.28 -7.49 -19.52
CA HIS A 141 -4.28 -7.27 -20.98
C HIS A 141 -5.18 -6.10 -21.39
N LEU A 142 -6.27 -5.87 -20.66
CA LEU A 142 -7.13 -4.72 -20.87
C LEU A 142 -6.43 -3.41 -20.49
N ASP A 143 -5.70 -3.40 -19.38
CA ASP A 143 -4.97 -2.21 -18.92
C ASP A 143 -3.88 -1.82 -19.93
N ILE A 144 -3.15 -2.81 -20.47
CA ILE A 144 -2.13 -2.60 -21.51
C ILE A 144 -2.74 -2.02 -22.78
N LEU A 145 -3.86 -2.60 -23.24
CA LEU A 145 -4.55 -2.10 -24.42
C LEU A 145 -5.09 -0.68 -24.19
N ASP A 146 -5.65 -0.40 -23.04
CA ASP A 146 -6.17 0.93 -22.69
C ASP A 146 -5.05 1.98 -22.59
N GLU A 147 -3.89 1.62 -22.05
CA GLU A 147 -2.75 2.54 -22.00
C GLU A 147 -2.20 2.82 -23.41
N TYR A 148 -2.08 1.79 -24.26
CA TYR A 148 -1.73 1.95 -25.68
C TYR A 148 -2.77 2.80 -26.44
N ALA A 149 -4.03 2.59 -26.16
CA ALA A 149 -5.16 3.30 -26.78
C ALA A 149 -5.52 4.61 -26.09
N LYS A 150 -4.73 5.13 -25.17
CA LYS A 150 -5.04 6.30 -24.33
C LYS A 150 -5.46 7.54 -25.13
N GLN A 151 -4.74 7.87 -26.20
CA GLN A 151 -5.08 9.00 -27.06
C GLN A 151 -6.42 8.78 -27.83
N PRO A 152 -6.65 7.65 -28.52
CA PRO A 152 -7.92 7.36 -29.16
C PRO A 152 -9.10 7.25 -28.20
N LEU A 153 -8.89 6.71 -26.99
CA LEU A 153 -9.93 6.60 -25.96
C LEU A 153 -10.34 7.97 -25.40
N GLY A 154 -9.38 8.90 -25.23
CA GLY A 154 -9.63 10.21 -24.64
C GLY A 154 -10.44 10.12 -23.34
N ASP A 155 -11.49 10.93 -23.23
CA ASP A 155 -12.35 10.96 -22.04
C ASP A 155 -13.40 9.85 -21.99
N LYS A 156 -13.52 9.00 -23.05
CA LYS A 156 -14.57 7.97 -23.12
C LYS A 156 -14.46 6.93 -22.03
N LYS A 157 -13.25 6.57 -21.61
CA LYS A 157 -13.04 5.66 -20.48
C LYS A 157 -13.56 6.23 -19.17
N GLN A 158 -13.36 7.53 -18.95
CA GLN A 158 -13.88 8.21 -17.76
C GLN A 158 -15.41 8.32 -17.83
N GLN A 159 -15.98 8.68 -18.98
CA GLN A 159 -17.43 8.70 -19.20
C GLN A 159 -18.04 7.32 -18.92
N LEU A 160 -17.46 6.25 -19.46
CA LEU A 160 -17.88 4.86 -19.21
C LEU A 160 -17.92 4.55 -17.71
N SER A 161 -16.84 4.89 -16.97
CA SER A 161 -16.77 4.65 -15.54
C SER A 161 -17.83 5.42 -14.75
N VAL A 162 -18.09 6.68 -15.13
CA VAL A 162 -19.13 7.53 -14.50
C VAL A 162 -20.52 6.96 -14.77
N THR A 163 -20.84 6.64 -16.04
CA THR A 163 -22.13 6.06 -16.42
C THR A 163 -22.34 4.69 -15.76
N TYR A 164 -21.30 3.85 -15.67
CA TYR A 164 -21.38 2.57 -14.96
C TYR A 164 -21.69 2.75 -13.46
N LYS A 165 -21.07 3.74 -12.81
CA LYS A 165 -21.34 4.02 -11.38
C LYS A 165 -22.79 4.47 -11.20
N ALA A 166 -23.30 5.34 -12.09
CA ALA A 166 -24.70 5.77 -12.07
C ALA A 166 -25.65 4.58 -12.29
N TYR A 167 -25.41 3.78 -13.32
CA TYR A 167 -26.18 2.56 -13.59
C TYR A 167 -26.16 1.59 -12.40
N ARG A 168 -24.98 1.36 -11.80
CA ARG A 168 -24.85 0.44 -10.67
C ARG A 168 -25.58 0.94 -9.43
N ALA A 169 -25.49 2.24 -9.15
CA ALA A 169 -26.22 2.86 -8.06
C ALA A 169 -27.74 2.68 -8.23
N LEU A 170 -28.27 2.97 -9.44
CA LEU A 170 -29.68 2.78 -9.75
C LEU A 170 -30.12 1.32 -9.70
N LYS A 171 -29.27 0.41 -10.15
CA LYS A 171 -29.55 -1.04 -10.09
C LYS A 171 -29.60 -1.54 -8.65
N ASP A 172 -28.63 -1.15 -7.83
CA ASP A 172 -28.57 -1.51 -6.41
C ASP A 172 -29.78 -0.92 -5.65
N GLU A 173 -30.20 0.29 -6.03
CA GLU A 173 -31.39 0.95 -5.47
C GLU A 173 -32.67 0.24 -5.90
N TYR A 174 -32.80 -0.13 -7.17
CA TYR A 174 -33.94 -0.91 -7.69
C TYR A 174 -34.02 -2.28 -7.01
N GLU A 175 -32.91 -3.01 -6.90
CA GLU A 175 -32.88 -4.32 -6.24
C GLU A 175 -33.27 -4.23 -4.75
N LYS A 176 -32.78 -3.20 -4.03
CA LYS A 176 -33.16 -2.94 -2.64
C LYS A 176 -34.62 -2.51 -2.47
N SER A 177 -35.13 -1.82 -3.45
CA SER A 177 -36.52 -1.32 -3.44
C SER A 177 -37.53 -2.38 -3.86
N ASN A 178 -37.14 -3.46 -4.47
CA ASN A 178 -38.00 -4.56 -4.88
C ASN A 178 -38.25 -5.54 -3.70
N ILE A 179 -38.85 -5.03 -2.62
CA ILE A 179 -39.12 -5.74 -1.37
C ILE A 179 -40.54 -6.27 -1.38
N ASP A 180 -40.77 -7.48 -0.83
CA ASP A 180 -42.09 -8.05 -0.63
C ASP A 180 -42.96 -7.18 0.31
N ASN A 181 -44.27 -7.15 0.09
CA ASN A 181 -45.21 -6.26 0.80
C ASN A 181 -45.18 -6.41 2.33
N GLU A 182 -44.96 -7.61 2.86
CA GLU A 182 -44.83 -7.83 4.30
C GLU A 182 -43.51 -7.25 4.85
N GLU A 183 -42.44 -7.39 4.12
CA GLU A 183 -41.13 -6.90 4.50
C GLU A 183 -41.10 -5.37 4.44
N ARG A 184 -41.73 -4.76 3.42
CA ARG A 184 -41.95 -3.32 3.31
C ARG A 184 -42.72 -2.73 4.49
N SER A 185 -43.81 -3.37 4.90
CA SER A 185 -44.63 -2.88 6.04
C SER A 185 -43.81 -2.91 7.35
N ARG A 186 -42.97 -3.93 7.53
CA ARG A 186 -42.04 -4.00 8.68
C ARG A 186 -40.97 -2.93 8.63
N GLU A 187 -40.35 -2.76 7.46
CA GLU A 187 -39.33 -1.73 7.24
C GLU A 187 -39.91 -0.32 7.49
N LEU A 188 -41.09 -0.04 6.94
CA LEU A 188 -41.79 1.23 7.14
C LEU A 188 -42.03 1.54 8.62
N SER A 189 -42.60 0.57 9.36
CA SER A 189 -42.86 0.75 10.78
C SER A 189 -41.57 0.96 11.59
N PHE A 190 -40.50 0.30 11.22
CA PHE A 190 -39.19 0.45 11.87
C PHE A 190 -38.58 1.81 11.60
N LEU A 191 -38.57 2.26 10.33
CA LEU A 191 -38.06 3.57 9.94
C LEU A 191 -38.85 4.72 10.57
N GLU A 192 -40.19 4.60 10.63
CA GLU A 192 -41.07 5.56 11.32
C GLU A 192 -40.73 5.70 12.81
N TYR A 193 -40.41 4.57 13.44
CA TYR A 193 -39.97 4.59 14.83
C TYR A 193 -38.60 5.28 15.00
N GLU A 194 -37.65 4.96 14.15
CA GLU A 194 -36.31 5.55 14.21
C GLU A 194 -36.31 7.07 13.90
N VAL A 195 -37.08 7.47 12.90
CA VAL A 195 -37.30 8.90 12.58
C VAL A 195 -37.87 9.64 13.79
N LYS A 196 -38.90 9.07 14.40
CA LYS A 196 -39.55 9.63 15.59
C LYS A 196 -38.56 9.76 16.76
N GLU A 197 -37.75 8.72 17.02
CA GLU A 197 -36.73 8.75 18.08
C GLU A 197 -35.71 9.88 17.88
N ILE A 198 -35.24 10.08 16.65
CA ILE A 198 -34.28 11.17 16.34
C ILE A 198 -34.95 12.55 16.42
N GLU A 199 -36.19 12.68 15.91
CA GLU A 199 -36.93 13.95 15.93
C GLU A 199 -37.27 14.39 17.34
N GLU A 200 -37.72 13.46 18.20
CA GLU A 200 -38.05 13.73 19.59
C GLU A 200 -36.83 14.24 20.37
N ALA A 201 -35.64 13.81 19.98
CA ALA A 201 -34.40 14.28 20.60
C ALA A 201 -34.03 15.72 20.23
N SER A 202 -34.61 16.28 19.15
CA SER A 202 -34.41 17.69 18.75
C SER A 202 -32.95 18.11 18.72
N LEU A 203 -32.08 17.32 18.07
CA LEU A 203 -30.64 17.53 18.02
C LEU A 203 -30.26 18.83 17.31
N VAL A 204 -29.28 19.55 17.87
CA VAL A 204 -28.73 20.77 17.29
C VAL A 204 -27.25 20.52 16.91
N PRO A 205 -26.81 20.84 15.67
CA PRO A 205 -25.41 20.71 15.29
C PRO A 205 -24.47 21.43 16.26
N GLY A 206 -23.44 20.73 16.76
CA GLY A 206 -22.46 21.27 17.72
C GLY A 206 -22.92 21.26 19.18
N GLU A 207 -24.17 20.87 19.49
CA GLU A 207 -24.70 20.78 20.87
C GLU A 207 -23.86 19.82 21.73
N ASP A 208 -23.41 18.73 21.14
CA ASP A 208 -22.59 17.71 21.82
C ASP A 208 -21.22 18.25 22.26
N GLU A 209 -20.55 19.03 21.41
CA GLU A 209 -19.27 19.65 21.75
C GLU A 209 -19.42 20.67 22.90
N GLU A 210 -20.49 21.47 22.85
CA GLU A 210 -20.80 22.42 23.89
C GLU A 210 -21.11 21.74 25.22
N LEU A 211 -21.96 20.72 25.19
CA LEU A 211 -22.33 19.94 26.38
C LEU A 211 -21.15 19.16 26.96
N GLU A 212 -20.28 18.59 26.10
CA GLU A 212 -19.05 17.95 26.57
C GLU A 212 -18.11 18.94 27.29
N ALA A 213 -17.97 20.14 26.75
CA ALA A 213 -17.16 21.17 27.39
C ALA A 213 -17.74 21.58 28.74
N GLN A 214 -19.08 21.74 28.82
CA GLN A 214 -19.79 22.04 30.06
C GLN A 214 -19.68 20.88 31.05
N PHE A 215 -19.89 19.64 30.63
CA PHE A 215 -19.79 18.44 31.47
C PHE A 215 -18.39 18.30 32.08
N ARG A 216 -17.32 18.51 31.26
CA ARG A 216 -15.93 18.51 31.79
C ARG A 216 -15.72 19.55 32.85
N LYS A 217 -16.25 20.77 32.63
CA LYS A 217 -16.16 21.86 33.62
C LYS A 217 -16.90 21.49 34.92
N PHE A 218 -18.13 21.02 34.84
CA PHE A 218 -18.92 20.64 36.02
C PHE A 218 -18.37 19.41 36.72
N SER A 219 -17.91 18.38 35.96
CA SER A 219 -17.29 17.17 36.52
C SER A 219 -16.03 17.50 37.34
N ASN A 220 -15.23 18.45 36.86
CA ASN A 220 -14.07 18.93 37.61
C ASN A 220 -14.52 19.72 38.85
N GLY A 221 -15.55 20.56 38.70
CA GLY A 221 -16.14 21.30 39.85
C GLY A 221 -16.66 20.35 40.91
N LYS A 222 -17.40 19.29 40.51
CA LYS A 222 -17.90 18.26 41.43
C LYS A 222 -16.77 17.56 42.18
N LYS A 223 -15.72 17.11 41.47
CA LYS A 223 -14.56 16.46 42.11
C LYS A 223 -13.83 17.39 43.11
N ILE A 224 -13.72 18.69 42.76
CA ILE A 224 -13.14 19.68 43.65
C ILE A 224 -14.00 19.81 44.92
N MET A 225 -15.32 19.96 44.74
CA MET A 225 -16.25 20.08 45.88
C MET A 225 -16.29 18.82 46.74
N GLU A 226 -16.32 17.62 46.15
CA GLU A 226 -16.23 16.38 46.91
C GLU A 226 -14.94 16.28 47.73
N GLY A 227 -13.78 16.62 47.12
CA GLY A 227 -12.50 16.61 47.78
C GLY A 227 -12.41 17.64 48.91
N VAL A 228 -12.89 18.87 48.64
CA VAL A 228 -12.91 19.96 49.65
C VAL A 228 -13.86 19.64 50.80
N ASN A 229 -15.07 19.12 50.50
CA ASN A 229 -16.02 18.71 51.53
C ASN A 229 -15.48 17.54 52.38
N ALA A 230 -14.84 16.54 51.76
CA ALA A 230 -14.21 15.44 52.48
C ALA A 230 -13.09 15.94 53.41
N ALA A 231 -12.26 16.89 52.93
CA ALA A 231 -11.23 17.52 53.75
C ALA A 231 -11.85 18.28 54.92
N TYR A 232 -12.88 19.11 54.68
CA TYR A 232 -13.58 19.84 55.73
C TYR A 232 -14.23 18.90 56.73
N SER A 233 -14.90 17.83 56.30
CA SER A 233 -15.50 16.84 57.21
C SER A 233 -14.44 16.18 58.09
N ALA A 234 -13.26 15.89 57.58
CA ALA A 234 -12.18 15.29 58.34
C ALA A 234 -11.52 16.26 59.32
N THR A 235 -11.46 17.56 58.99
CA THR A 235 -10.73 18.56 59.79
C THR A 235 -11.64 19.36 60.69
N GLY A 236 -12.83 19.77 60.26
CA GLY A 236 -13.74 20.70 60.97
C GLY A 236 -15.18 20.19 61.15
N GLY A 237 -15.50 18.93 60.76
CA GLY A 237 -16.83 18.36 60.89
C GLY A 237 -17.35 18.23 62.33
N GLU A 238 -18.65 17.90 62.48
CA GLU A 238 -19.33 17.92 63.79
C GLU A 238 -18.99 16.73 64.69
N MET A 239 -18.54 15.59 64.19
CA MET A 239 -18.20 14.39 64.98
C MET A 239 -16.87 13.76 64.52
N GLU A 240 -15.99 13.44 65.45
CA GLU A 240 -14.68 12.80 65.24
C GLU A 240 -13.74 13.55 64.29
N SER A 241 -13.94 14.85 64.12
CA SER A 241 -13.04 15.69 63.31
C SER A 241 -11.71 15.95 64.02
N ALA A 242 -10.68 16.29 63.21
CA ALA A 242 -9.39 16.64 63.75
C ALA A 242 -9.47 17.80 64.76
N SER A 243 -10.28 18.82 64.50
CA SER A 243 -10.52 19.93 65.46
C SER A 243 -11.11 19.44 66.77
N GLU A 244 -12.09 18.53 66.73
CA GLU A 244 -12.66 18.00 67.99
C GLU A 244 -11.63 17.19 68.76
N LEU A 245 -10.87 16.34 68.09
CA LEU A 245 -9.83 15.50 68.71
C LEU A 245 -8.68 16.35 69.31
N ILE A 246 -8.21 17.33 68.53
CA ILE A 246 -7.15 18.28 69.02
C ILE A 246 -7.67 19.11 70.16
N GLY A 247 -8.87 19.69 70.03
CA GLY A 247 -9.45 20.49 71.13
C GLY A 247 -9.73 19.64 72.38
N ARG A 248 -10.01 18.35 72.27
CA ARG A 248 -10.08 17.41 73.39
C ARG A 248 -8.70 17.20 74.00
N ALA A 249 -7.66 16.98 73.20
CA ALA A 249 -6.30 16.79 73.66
C ALA A 249 -5.72 18.07 74.32
N VAL A 250 -6.00 19.26 73.79
CA VAL A 250 -5.65 20.54 74.41
C VAL A 250 -6.28 20.65 75.80
N ARG A 251 -7.57 20.33 75.95
CA ARG A 251 -8.24 20.34 77.26
C ARG A 251 -7.61 19.38 78.26
N GLU A 252 -7.25 18.19 77.88
CA GLU A 252 -6.60 17.20 78.76
C GLU A 252 -5.20 17.66 79.17
N LEU A 253 -4.40 18.26 78.28
CA LEU A 253 -3.09 18.80 78.58
C LEU A 253 -3.21 20.04 79.48
N SER A 254 -4.18 20.91 79.26
CA SER A 254 -4.43 22.11 80.07
C SER A 254 -4.75 21.81 81.58
N LEU A 255 -5.32 20.60 81.84
CA LEU A 255 -5.57 20.16 83.20
C LEU A 255 -4.28 19.85 83.97
N VAL A 256 -3.18 19.58 83.27
CA VAL A 256 -1.92 19.11 83.84
C VAL A 256 -0.70 20.02 83.56
N SER A 257 -0.81 20.95 82.63
CA SER A 257 0.27 21.89 82.22
C SER A 257 0.82 22.71 83.32
N GLY A 258 0.01 23.10 84.35
CA GLY A 258 0.45 23.85 85.50
C GLY A 258 1.37 23.09 86.49
N TYR A 259 1.60 21.75 86.22
CA TYR A 259 2.44 20.93 87.10
C TYR A 259 3.82 20.60 86.52
N ASP A 260 4.02 20.87 85.21
CA ASP A 260 5.27 20.51 84.51
C ASP A 260 5.50 21.45 83.29
N THR A 261 6.68 22.11 83.26
CA THR A 261 7.05 23.08 82.21
C THR A 261 7.19 22.42 80.81
N ASP A 262 7.53 21.13 80.73
CA ASP A 262 7.62 20.45 79.50
C ASP A 262 6.22 20.12 78.92
N VAL A 263 5.25 19.83 79.80
CA VAL A 263 3.85 19.68 79.49
C VAL A 263 3.21 20.98 79.02
N GLU A 264 3.57 22.11 79.67
CA GLU A 264 3.14 23.47 79.27
C GLU A 264 3.62 23.82 77.86
N ALA A 265 4.88 23.43 77.50
CA ALA A 265 5.40 23.61 76.16
C ALA A 265 4.64 22.75 75.12
N LEU A 266 4.27 21.49 75.45
CA LEU A 266 3.46 20.60 74.59
C LEU A 266 2.01 21.11 74.40
N GLU A 267 1.39 21.64 75.46
CA GLU A 267 0.08 22.27 75.39
C GLU A 267 0.10 23.49 74.47
N SER A 268 1.11 24.34 74.58
CA SER A 268 1.30 25.53 73.73
C SER A 268 1.44 25.11 72.24
N GLN A 269 2.25 24.12 71.97
CA GLN A 269 2.38 23.58 70.56
C GLN A 269 1.07 23.04 70.02
N LEU A 270 0.33 22.29 70.85
CA LEU A 270 -0.95 21.73 70.40
C LEU A 270 -2.03 22.81 70.23
N SER A 271 -1.99 23.85 71.06
CA SER A 271 -2.87 25.04 70.94
C SER A 271 -2.57 25.84 69.65
N GLU A 272 -1.29 25.93 69.27
CA GLU A 272 -0.91 26.54 67.99
C GLU A 272 -1.43 25.74 66.80
N ILE A 273 -1.37 24.37 66.83
CA ILE A 273 -1.95 23.48 65.84
C ILE A 273 -3.47 23.67 65.80
N ASP A 274 -4.14 23.75 66.92
CA ASP A 274 -5.60 23.99 67.04
C ASP A 274 -5.99 25.32 66.36
N SER A 275 -5.22 26.38 66.61
CA SER A 275 -5.43 27.69 65.97
C SER A 275 -5.27 27.60 64.44
N LEU A 276 -4.16 27.02 64.00
CA LEU A 276 -3.90 26.84 62.56
C LEU A 276 -4.98 25.99 61.88
N LEU A 277 -5.46 24.94 62.55
CA LEU A 277 -6.53 24.09 62.01
C LEU A 277 -7.87 24.84 61.98
N SER A 278 -8.14 25.70 62.95
CA SER A 278 -9.31 26.59 62.99
C SER A 278 -9.29 27.59 61.85
N ASP A 279 -8.13 28.23 61.60
CA ASP A 279 -7.95 29.15 60.48
C ASP A 279 -8.18 28.40 59.12
N PHE A 280 -7.56 27.22 58.95
CA PHE A 280 -7.77 26.38 57.78
C PHE A 280 -9.25 26.00 57.57
N ASN A 281 -9.92 25.61 58.66
CA ASN A 281 -11.35 25.25 58.59
C ASN A 281 -12.24 26.46 58.26
N HIS A 282 -11.85 27.64 58.69
CA HIS A 282 -12.53 28.88 58.31
C HIS A 282 -12.37 29.17 56.79
N GLU A 283 -11.13 29.06 56.29
CA GLU A 283 -10.81 29.28 54.86
C GLU A 283 -11.51 28.26 53.95
N ILE A 284 -11.45 26.96 54.30
CA ILE A 284 -12.09 25.91 53.51
C ILE A 284 -13.61 26.02 53.54
N SER A 285 -14.19 26.39 54.68
CA SER A 285 -15.64 26.66 54.79
C SER A 285 -16.05 27.87 53.93
N GLY A 286 -15.19 28.93 53.93
CA GLY A 286 -15.37 30.09 53.06
C GLY A 286 -15.33 29.69 51.58
N TYR A 287 -14.40 28.83 51.19
CA TYR A 287 -14.32 28.30 49.84
C TYR A 287 -15.58 27.50 49.45
N ILE A 288 -16.05 26.60 50.32
CA ILE A 288 -17.27 25.81 50.12
C ILE A 288 -18.48 26.72 49.93
N SER A 289 -18.62 27.76 50.76
CA SER A 289 -19.76 28.69 50.69
C SER A 289 -19.75 29.60 49.46
N GLN A 290 -18.59 29.85 48.86
CA GLN A 290 -18.46 30.66 47.66
C GLN A 290 -18.50 29.82 46.37
N ALA A 291 -18.28 28.49 46.47
CA ALA A 291 -18.28 27.60 45.32
C ALA A 291 -19.73 27.32 44.91
N GLU A 292 -20.21 27.99 43.87
CA GLU A 292 -21.47 27.70 43.21
C GLU A 292 -21.30 26.45 42.35
N PHE A 293 -21.67 25.27 42.85
CA PHE A 293 -21.84 24.07 42.07
C PHE A 293 -23.34 23.83 41.87
N ASP A 294 -23.78 24.03 40.64
CA ASP A 294 -25.17 23.78 40.23
C ASP A 294 -25.33 22.28 39.86
N GLU A 295 -25.84 21.53 40.82
CA GLU A 295 -26.04 20.08 40.69
C GLU A 295 -27.18 19.75 39.69
N GLU A 296 -28.17 20.63 39.59
CA GLU A 296 -29.31 20.46 38.68
C GLU A 296 -28.84 20.61 37.23
N THR A 297 -28.11 21.68 36.91
CA THR A 297 -27.52 21.90 35.58
C THR A 297 -26.52 20.82 35.20
N PHE A 298 -25.72 20.32 36.15
CA PHE A 298 -24.82 19.18 35.90
C PHE A 298 -25.56 17.93 35.52
N TYR A 299 -26.60 17.59 36.26
CA TYR A 299 -27.41 16.40 35.99
C TYR A 299 -28.16 16.51 34.65
N GLU A 300 -28.72 17.68 34.34
CA GLU A 300 -29.36 17.94 33.05
C GLU A 300 -28.39 17.82 31.88
N THR A 301 -27.18 18.39 32.02
CA THR A 301 -26.11 18.30 31.02
C THR A 301 -25.70 16.85 30.79
N GLN A 302 -25.50 16.09 31.86
CA GLN A 302 -25.16 14.66 31.79
C GLN A 302 -26.24 13.86 31.09
N LYS A 303 -27.49 14.05 31.51
CA LYS A 303 -28.65 13.35 30.93
C LYS A 303 -28.76 13.64 29.44
N ARG A 304 -28.61 14.89 29.06
CA ARG A 304 -28.67 15.29 27.65
C ARG A 304 -27.52 14.70 26.83
N LEU A 305 -26.31 14.69 27.37
CA LEU A 305 -25.15 14.06 26.75
C LEU A 305 -25.33 12.54 26.57
N ASP A 306 -25.87 11.86 27.59
CA ASP A 306 -26.16 10.42 27.54
C ASP A 306 -27.19 10.11 26.45
N GLU A 307 -28.22 10.95 26.31
CA GLU A 307 -29.22 10.85 25.25
C GLU A 307 -28.60 11.02 23.86
N ILE A 308 -27.77 12.05 23.66
CA ILE A 308 -27.04 12.29 22.39
C ILE A 308 -26.09 11.11 22.08
N ASN A 309 -25.31 10.67 23.06
CA ASN A 309 -24.37 9.56 22.89
C ASN A 309 -25.09 8.24 22.58
N HIS A 310 -26.28 8.03 23.16
CA HIS A 310 -27.12 6.88 22.81
C HIS A 310 -27.52 6.92 21.34
N LEU A 311 -27.95 8.09 20.85
CA LEU A 311 -28.28 8.27 19.44
C LEU A 311 -27.06 8.16 18.52
N LYS A 312 -25.91 8.71 18.93
CA LYS A 312 -24.65 8.53 18.21
C LYS A 312 -24.29 7.06 18.06
N SER A 313 -24.45 6.26 19.10
CA SER A 313 -24.14 4.82 19.05
C SER A 313 -25.03 4.02 18.11
N LYS A 314 -26.21 4.55 17.77
CA LYS A 314 -27.21 3.89 16.89
C LYS A 314 -27.12 4.39 15.45
N TYR A 315 -26.93 5.68 15.24
CA TYR A 315 -27.24 6.34 13.96
C TYR A 315 -26.04 7.05 13.30
N GLY A 316 -24.92 7.24 14.01
CA GLY A 316 -23.74 7.89 13.44
C GLY A 316 -22.76 8.36 14.52
N ASN A 317 -21.58 8.78 14.12
CA ASN A 317 -20.53 9.19 15.07
C ASN A 317 -20.63 10.67 15.50
N SER A 318 -21.43 11.46 14.81
CA SER A 318 -21.67 12.88 15.07
C SER A 318 -23.16 13.21 14.97
N ILE A 319 -23.56 14.39 15.48
CA ILE A 319 -24.93 14.89 15.29
C ILE A 319 -25.22 15.12 13.80
N ASP A 320 -24.25 15.58 13.03
CA ASP A 320 -24.40 15.76 11.59
C ASP A 320 -24.67 14.43 10.88
N ASP A 321 -23.95 13.35 11.25
CA ASP A 321 -24.20 12.00 10.70
C ASP A 321 -25.62 11.52 11.04
N ILE A 322 -26.10 11.79 12.26
CA ILE A 322 -27.47 11.44 12.68
C ILE A 322 -28.50 12.21 11.85
N LEU A 323 -28.27 13.49 11.59
CA LEU A 323 -29.17 14.31 10.79
C LEU A 323 -29.16 13.91 9.30
N ILE A 324 -28.02 13.46 8.78
CA ILE A 324 -27.92 12.85 7.44
C ILE A 324 -28.75 11.55 7.43
N ALA A 325 -28.52 10.67 8.39
CA ALA A 325 -29.28 9.41 8.52
C ALA A 325 -30.79 9.65 8.67
N LEU A 326 -31.20 10.70 9.40
CA LEU A 326 -32.59 11.11 9.50
C LEU A 326 -33.18 11.46 8.12
N ASN A 327 -32.47 12.24 7.33
CA ASN A 327 -32.92 12.63 5.99
C ASN A 327 -33.01 11.41 5.06
N GLU A 328 -32.01 10.53 5.08
CA GLU A 328 -32.04 9.29 4.32
C GLU A 328 -33.25 8.41 4.69
N LYS A 329 -33.54 8.29 6.00
CA LYS A 329 -34.70 7.54 6.49
C LYS A 329 -36.03 8.17 6.07
N ARG A 330 -36.15 9.49 6.12
CA ARG A 330 -37.33 10.23 5.63
C ARG A 330 -37.55 10.04 4.14
N GLU A 331 -36.48 10.12 3.35
CA GLU A 331 -36.54 9.84 1.91
C GLU A 331 -36.98 8.39 1.67
N ARG A 332 -36.45 7.45 2.44
CA ARG A 332 -36.83 6.05 2.34
C ARG A 332 -38.29 5.81 2.71
N ILE A 333 -38.81 6.44 3.77
CA ILE A 333 -40.24 6.40 4.15
C ILE A 333 -41.11 6.95 3.01
N SER A 334 -40.72 8.10 2.43
CA SER A 334 -41.45 8.67 1.30
C SER A 334 -41.51 7.72 0.11
N VAL A 335 -40.38 7.06 -0.18
CA VAL A 335 -40.27 6.02 -1.23
C VAL A 335 -41.19 4.82 -0.95
N LEU A 336 -41.20 4.34 0.28
CA LEU A 336 -42.05 3.18 0.68
C LEU A 336 -43.52 3.51 0.65
N ASN A 337 -43.92 4.76 0.87
CA ASN A 337 -45.31 5.20 0.82
C ASN A 337 -45.83 5.40 -0.62
N ASP A 338 -44.97 5.79 -1.57
CA ASP A 338 -45.33 5.95 -2.99
C ASP A 338 -44.62 4.92 -3.90
N TYR A 339 -44.60 3.71 -3.40
CA TYR A 339 -43.77 2.62 -3.89
C TYR A 339 -43.95 2.27 -5.38
N ASP A 340 -45.18 2.16 -5.84
CA ASP A 340 -45.43 1.72 -7.24
C ASP A 340 -45.02 2.77 -8.27
N SER A 341 -45.28 4.03 -7.98
CA SER A 341 -44.87 5.13 -8.87
C SER A 341 -43.35 5.37 -8.83
N TYR A 342 -42.74 5.12 -7.68
CA TYR A 342 -41.30 5.23 -7.51
C TYR A 342 -40.56 4.09 -8.25
N LEU A 343 -40.98 2.84 -8.09
CA LEU A 343 -40.38 1.72 -8.82
C LEU A 343 -40.47 1.92 -10.34
N GLN A 344 -41.62 2.38 -10.84
CA GLN A 344 -41.78 2.66 -12.26
C GLN A 344 -40.83 3.75 -12.75
N LYS A 345 -40.57 4.80 -11.95
CA LYS A 345 -39.59 5.85 -12.27
C LYS A 345 -38.18 5.31 -12.27
N LEU A 346 -37.83 4.52 -11.26
CA LEU A 346 -36.51 3.86 -11.14
C LEU A 346 -36.25 2.93 -12.33
N GLU A 347 -37.23 2.12 -12.73
CA GLU A 347 -37.15 1.23 -13.88
C GLU A 347 -36.89 2.01 -15.18
N GLN A 348 -37.60 3.12 -15.38
CA GLN A 348 -37.39 3.99 -16.54
C GLN A 348 -35.99 4.64 -16.53
N GLN A 349 -35.52 5.09 -15.37
CA GLN A 349 -34.18 5.66 -15.24
C GLN A 349 -33.09 4.60 -15.48
N LEU A 350 -33.26 3.41 -14.88
CA LEU A 350 -32.34 2.30 -15.06
C LEU A 350 -32.24 1.89 -16.54
N ALA A 351 -33.38 1.76 -17.24
CA ALA A 351 -33.39 1.43 -18.66
C ALA A 351 -32.72 2.50 -19.52
N LYS A 352 -32.84 3.78 -19.15
CA LYS A 352 -32.15 4.88 -19.83
C LYS A 352 -30.64 4.81 -19.62
N GLU A 353 -30.17 4.67 -18.37
CA GLU A 353 -28.74 4.56 -18.06
C GLU A 353 -28.12 3.29 -18.65
N GLU A 354 -28.84 2.17 -18.66
CA GLU A 354 -28.39 0.93 -19.28
C GLU A 354 -28.16 1.11 -20.80
N LYS A 355 -29.06 1.82 -21.47
CA LYS A 355 -28.91 2.11 -22.90
C LYS A 355 -27.72 3.02 -23.17
N GLU A 356 -27.52 4.04 -22.35
CA GLU A 356 -26.38 4.96 -22.46
C GLU A 356 -25.06 4.22 -22.17
N LEU A 357 -25.03 3.38 -21.14
CA LEU A 357 -23.91 2.52 -20.81
C LEU A 357 -23.57 1.55 -21.94
N ALA A 358 -24.57 0.92 -22.56
CA ALA A 358 -24.40 0.05 -23.71
C ALA A 358 -23.73 0.79 -24.89
N GLN A 359 -24.23 1.98 -25.20
CA GLN A 359 -23.69 2.79 -26.30
C GLN A 359 -22.23 3.17 -26.05
N ILE A 360 -21.91 3.71 -24.87
CA ILE A 360 -20.53 4.11 -24.54
C ILE A 360 -19.61 2.86 -24.50
N SER A 361 -20.10 1.73 -23.98
CA SER A 361 -19.34 0.48 -23.94
C SER A 361 -19.01 -0.05 -25.34
N ASP A 362 -19.95 0.01 -26.27
CA ASP A 362 -19.74 -0.41 -27.65
C ASP A 362 -18.76 0.55 -28.38
N GLU A 363 -18.86 1.87 -28.17
CA GLU A 363 -17.91 2.85 -28.71
C GLU A 363 -16.48 2.62 -28.18
N VAL A 364 -16.32 2.37 -26.87
CA VAL A 364 -15.03 2.05 -26.27
C VAL A 364 -14.49 0.73 -26.82
N SER A 365 -15.33 -0.29 -26.96
CA SER A 365 -14.95 -1.60 -27.54
C SER A 365 -14.46 -1.46 -28.98
N GLU A 366 -15.13 -0.67 -29.83
CA GLU A 366 -14.65 -0.42 -31.20
C GLU A 366 -13.27 0.25 -31.24
N ILE A 367 -13.02 1.24 -30.36
CA ILE A 367 -11.71 1.90 -30.26
C ILE A 367 -10.64 0.92 -29.84
N ARG A 368 -10.92 0.08 -28.84
CA ARG A 368 -10.03 -0.96 -28.34
C ARG A 368 -9.68 -1.97 -29.43
N GLN A 369 -10.67 -2.49 -30.16
CA GLN A 369 -10.45 -3.45 -31.24
C GLN A 369 -9.58 -2.85 -32.35
N ARG A 370 -9.82 -1.61 -32.77
CA ARG A 370 -8.98 -0.92 -33.76
C ARG A 370 -7.55 -0.70 -33.26
N SER A 371 -7.39 -0.34 -31.99
CA SER A 371 -6.08 -0.15 -31.36
C SER A 371 -5.35 -1.49 -31.19
N ALA A 372 -6.06 -2.56 -30.86
CA ALA A 372 -5.51 -3.90 -30.72
C ALA A 372 -4.88 -4.40 -32.04
N VAL A 373 -5.52 -4.14 -33.17
CA VAL A 373 -4.94 -4.52 -34.49
C VAL A 373 -3.58 -3.84 -34.71
N LYS A 374 -3.43 -2.56 -34.35
CA LYS A 374 -2.17 -1.84 -34.46
C LYS A 374 -1.14 -2.37 -33.46
N LEU A 375 -1.51 -2.49 -32.20
CA LEU A 375 -0.65 -3.02 -31.13
C LEU A 375 -0.12 -4.41 -31.49
N VAL A 376 -0.98 -5.32 -31.94
CA VAL A 376 -0.62 -6.66 -32.39
C VAL A 376 0.40 -6.59 -33.52
N SER A 377 0.18 -5.72 -34.51
CA SER A 377 1.11 -5.56 -35.65
C SER A 377 2.49 -5.06 -35.22
N GLU A 378 2.54 -4.10 -34.31
CA GLU A 378 3.79 -3.54 -33.77
C GLU A 378 4.53 -4.58 -32.92
N ILE A 379 3.82 -5.31 -32.05
CA ILE A 379 4.40 -6.40 -31.25
C ILE A 379 4.96 -7.49 -32.19
N LYS A 380 4.24 -7.90 -33.22
CA LYS A 380 4.76 -8.87 -34.21
C LYS A 380 6.04 -8.38 -34.86
N SER A 381 6.13 -7.10 -35.23
CA SER A 381 7.34 -6.51 -35.78
C SER A 381 8.50 -6.57 -34.79
N ALA A 382 8.27 -6.18 -33.54
CA ALA A 382 9.28 -6.24 -32.50
C ALA A 382 9.75 -7.68 -32.21
N LEU A 383 8.83 -8.65 -32.24
CA LEU A 383 9.17 -10.07 -32.07
C LEU A 383 9.99 -10.60 -33.26
N ASN A 384 9.69 -10.17 -34.47
CA ASN A 384 10.53 -10.52 -35.64
C ASN A 384 11.95 -9.96 -35.52
N ASP A 385 12.09 -8.73 -35.00
CA ASP A 385 13.40 -8.14 -34.68
C ASP A 385 14.16 -8.95 -33.63
N LEU A 386 13.45 -9.67 -32.74
CA LEU A 386 14.01 -10.57 -31.75
C LEU A 386 14.19 -12.01 -32.24
N ASN A 387 14.16 -12.19 -33.58
CA ASN A 387 14.36 -13.45 -34.28
C ASN A 387 13.28 -14.53 -34.09
N PHE A 388 12.04 -14.11 -33.78
CA PHE A 388 10.86 -14.98 -33.86
C PHE A 388 10.32 -14.96 -35.31
N LEU A 389 10.96 -15.71 -36.23
CA LEU A 389 10.77 -15.53 -37.68
C LEU A 389 9.35 -15.87 -38.17
N ASP A 390 8.64 -16.73 -37.47
CA ASP A 390 7.30 -17.20 -37.86
C ASP A 390 6.27 -17.02 -36.73
N VAL A 391 6.49 -16.03 -35.89
CA VAL A 391 5.61 -15.76 -34.74
C VAL A 391 4.21 -15.35 -35.22
N GLN A 392 3.20 -16.01 -34.69
CA GLN A 392 1.82 -15.56 -34.75
C GLN A 392 1.47 -14.94 -33.40
N PHE A 393 0.99 -13.71 -33.42
CA PHE A 393 0.55 -12.98 -32.23
C PHE A 393 -0.79 -12.33 -32.54
N ASP A 394 -1.74 -12.44 -31.62
CA ASP A 394 -3.09 -11.92 -31.80
C ASP A 394 -3.69 -11.51 -30.45
N MET A 395 -4.80 -10.78 -30.50
CA MET A 395 -5.59 -10.44 -29.33
C MET A 395 -7.03 -10.89 -29.54
N GLN A 396 -7.43 -11.86 -28.74
CA GLN A 396 -8.81 -12.33 -28.71
C GLN A 396 -9.63 -11.44 -27.79
N PHE A 397 -10.85 -11.08 -28.22
CA PHE A 397 -11.81 -10.35 -27.40
C PHE A 397 -12.94 -11.28 -26.99
N ASP A 398 -13.05 -11.54 -25.69
CA ASP A 398 -14.26 -12.13 -25.11
C ASP A 398 -15.15 -10.98 -24.62
N ARG A 399 -16.47 -11.17 -24.68
CA ARG A 399 -17.44 -10.23 -24.11
C ARG A 399 -17.88 -10.72 -22.74
N LEU A 400 -17.78 -9.87 -21.73
CA LEU A 400 -18.25 -10.17 -20.39
C LEU A 400 -19.79 -10.24 -20.37
N PRO A 401 -20.39 -11.09 -19.52
CA PRO A 401 -21.85 -11.18 -19.39
C PRO A 401 -22.48 -9.94 -18.78
N ASP A 402 -21.74 -9.22 -17.93
CA ASP A 402 -22.18 -8.01 -17.23
C ASP A 402 -21.23 -6.85 -17.53
N TYR A 403 -21.78 -5.63 -17.49
CA TYR A 403 -21.00 -4.41 -17.56
C TYR A 403 -20.11 -4.26 -16.33
N THR A 404 -18.93 -3.68 -16.54
CA THR A 404 -17.99 -3.30 -15.48
C THR A 404 -17.64 -1.80 -15.60
N ALA A 405 -16.96 -1.24 -14.62
CA ALA A 405 -16.43 0.13 -14.70
C ALA A 405 -15.48 0.33 -15.89
N ASN A 406 -14.95 -0.76 -16.46
CA ASN A 406 -14.08 -0.79 -17.63
C ASN A 406 -14.79 -1.25 -18.90
N GLY A 407 -16.11 -1.39 -18.90
CA GLY A 407 -16.92 -1.88 -20.00
C GLY A 407 -17.08 -3.40 -20.02
N ILE A 408 -17.22 -3.96 -21.21
CA ILE A 408 -17.59 -5.37 -21.46
C ILE A 408 -16.47 -6.21 -22.06
N ASP A 409 -15.32 -5.61 -22.39
CA ASP A 409 -14.24 -6.31 -23.06
C ASP A 409 -13.37 -7.10 -22.09
N ALA A 410 -13.02 -8.32 -22.46
CA ALA A 410 -12.05 -9.15 -21.79
C ALA A 410 -10.99 -9.63 -22.80
N PRO A 411 -10.07 -8.75 -23.23
CA PRO A 411 -9.05 -9.10 -24.21
C PRO A 411 -8.03 -10.08 -23.63
N GLU A 412 -7.51 -10.97 -24.48
CA GLU A 412 -6.46 -11.92 -24.12
C GLU A 412 -5.42 -12.01 -25.24
N PHE A 413 -4.15 -11.80 -24.89
CA PHE A 413 -3.04 -12.02 -25.82
C PHE A 413 -2.85 -13.50 -26.11
N LEU A 414 -2.80 -13.83 -27.40
CA LEU A 414 -2.53 -15.16 -27.91
C LEU A 414 -1.24 -15.16 -28.72
N ILE A 415 -0.45 -16.21 -28.58
CA ILE A 415 0.82 -16.36 -29.29
C ILE A 415 1.03 -17.82 -29.77
N SER A 416 1.71 -17.94 -30.90
CA SER A 416 2.38 -19.16 -31.35
C SER A 416 3.79 -18.80 -31.80
N THR A 417 4.80 -19.41 -31.20
CA THR A 417 6.22 -19.16 -31.51
C THR A 417 6.78 -20.09 -32.56
N ASN A 418 6.04 -21.17 -32.91
CA ASN A 418 6.48 -22.17 -33.86
C ASN A 418 5.48 -22.32 -35.04
N PRO A 419 5.99 -22.49 -36.25
CA PRO A 419 5.14 -22.76 -37.42
C PRO A 419 4.25 -24.00 -37.23
N GLY A 420 2.94 -23.85 -37.52
CA GLY A 420 2.00 -24.96 -37.44
C GLY A 420 1.45 -25.28 -36.05
N GLU A 421 1.89 -24.60 -35.00
CA GLU A 421 1.27 -24.67 -33.68
C GLU A 421 0.05 -23.73 -33.58
N PRO A 422 -1.00 -24.12 -32.85
CA PRO A 422 -2.15 -23.24 -32.62
C PRO A 422 -1.77 -22.08 -31.70
N LEU A 423 -2.46 -20.95 -31.85
CA LEU A 423 -2.39 -19.84 -30.92
C LEU A 423 -2.81 -20.30 -29.52
N LYS A 424 -2.03 -19.92 -28.52
CA LYS A 424 -2.24 -20.23 -27.10
C LYS A 424 -2.19 -18.95 -26.30
N PRO A 425 -2.91 -18.86 -25.15
CA PRO A 425 -2.74 -17.75 -24.21
C PRO A 425 -1.27 -17.52 -23.87
N LEU A 426 -0.87 -16.26 -23.83
CA LEU A 426 0.51 -15.86 -23.54
C LEU A 426 1.05 -16.50 -22.25
N GLY A 427 0.21 -16.65 -21.21
CA GLY A 427 0.56 -17.31 -19.96
C GLY A 427 0.84 -18.83 -20.07
N LYS A 428 0.64 -19.44 -21.25
CA LYS A 428 0.92 -20.87 -21.52
C LYS A 428 2.19 -21.09 -22.34
N VAL A 429 2.99 -20.07 -22.57
CA VAL A 429 4.31 -20.21 -23.20
C VAL A 429 5.22 -21.00 -22.27
N ALA A 430 5.84 -22.06 -22.77
CA ALA A 430 6.55 -23.03 -21.94
C ALA A 430 8.01 -22.67 -21.62
N SER A 431 8.67 -21.83 -22.45
CA SER A 431 10.10 -21.50 -22.33
C SER A 431 10.30 -20.15 -21.64
N GLY A 432 11.03 -20.13 -20.52
CA GLY A 432 11.37 -18.90 -19.79
C GLY A 432 12.09 -17.87 -20.66
N GLY A 433 13.09 -18.30 -21.42
CA GLY A 433 13.84 -17.40 -22.32
C GLY A 433 13.01 -16.86 -23.49
N GLU A 434 12.10 -17.66 -24.07
CA GLU A 434 11.15 -17.15 -25.07
C GLU A 434 10.22 -16.10 -24.45
N LEU A 435 9.70 -16.39 -23.29
CA LEU A 435 8.80 -15.50 -22.58
C LEU A 435 9.48 -14.17 -22.22
N SER A 436 10.71 -14.19 -21.70
CA SER A 436 11.47 -12.96 -21.39
C SER A 436 11.71 -12.12 -22.65
N ARG A 437 11.97 -12.74 -23.80
CA ARG A 437 12.11 -12.01 -25.07
C ARG A 437 10.79 -11.46 -25.60
N ILE A 438 9.70 -12.20 -25.46
CA ILE A 438 8.34 -11.72 -25.80
C ILE A 438 8.01 -10.50 -24.93
N MET A 439 8.30 -10.58 -23.63
CA MET A 439 8.10 -9.45 -22.72
C MET A 439 8.95 -8.24 -23.08
N LEU A 440 10.22 -8.45 -23.49
CA LEU A 440 11.05 -7.38 -24.00
C LEU A 440 10.41 -6.70 -25.23
N GLY A 441 9.89 -7.48 -26.18
CA GLY A 441 9.20 -6.93 -27.35
C GLY A 441 7.97 -6.11 -27.00
N ILE A 442 7.12 -6.61 -26.10
CA ILE A 442 5.92 -5.90 -25.63
C ILE A 442 6.30 -4.63 -24.88
N LYS A 443 7.26 -4.70 -23.94
CA LYS A 443 7.71 -3.56 -23.14
C LYS A 443 8.36 -2.48 -24.00
N THR A 444 9.06 -2.85 -25.08
CA THR A 444 9.63 -1.87 -26.03
C THR A 444 8.53 -1.05 -26.71
N ILE A 445 7.42 -1.68 -27.10
CA ILE A 445 6.29 -0.97 -27.72
C ILE A 445 5.55 -0.10 -26.69
N MET A 446 5.53 -0.51 -25.44
CA MET A 446 4.84 0.20 -24.36
C MET A 446 5.70 1.22 -23.63
N ALA A 447 7.00 1.35 -23.97
CA ALA A 447 8.00 2.08 -23.18
C ALA A 447 7.62 3.53 -22.83
N GLU A 448 6.90 4.24 -23.69
CA GLU A 448 6.46 5.62 -23.44
C GLU A 448 5.28 5.70 -22.45
N ASN A 449 4.55 4.60 -22.28
CA ASN A 449 3.32 4.54 -21.48
C ASN A 449 3.46 3.63 -20.24
N ASP A 450 4.59 2.94 -20.10
CA ASP A 450 4.85 2.07 -18.96
C ASP A 450 5.43 2.88 -17.79
N HIS A 451 4.71 2.95 -16.69
CA HIS A 451 5.10 3.70 -15.51
C HIS A 451 6.07 2.94 -14.58
N ILE A 452 6.30 1.62 -14.84
CA ILE A 452 7.24 0.84 -14.03
C ILE A 452 8.66 1.14 -14.48
N GLU A 453 9.40 1.84 -13.64
CA GLU A 453 10.73 2.35 -13.99
C GLU A 453 11.82 1.29 -14.00
N SER A 454 11.68 0.18 -13.21
CA SER A 454 12.72 -0.86 -13.11
C SER A 454 12.24 -2.18 -13.67
N LEU A 455 12.95 -2.73 -14.63
CA LEU A 455 12.65 -4.00 -15.30
C LEU A 455 13.82 -4.97 -15.11
N ILE A 456 13.52 -6.18 -14.64
CA ILE A 456 14.51 -7.25 -14.53
C ILE A 456 14.23 -8.33 -15.56
N PHE A 457 15.26 -8.70 -16.33
CA PHE A 457 15.20 -9.79 -17.29
C PHE A 457 16.12 -10.93 -16.86
N ASP A 458 15.52 -12.07 -16.53
CA ASP A 458 16.22 -13.33 -16.28
C ASP A 458 16.05 -14.29 -17.47
N GLU A 459 17.05 -15.12 -17.69
CA GLU A 459 17.07 -16.15 -18.76
C GLU A 459 16.82 -15.63 -20.19
N ILE A 460 16.88 -14.31 -20.42
CA ILE A 460 16.59 -13.73 -21.75
C ILE A 460 17.54 -14.25 -22.84
N ASP A 461 18.72 -14.69 -22.45
CA ASP A 461 19.78 -15.26 -23.28
C ASP A 461 19.67 -16.79 -23.46
N SER A 462 18.66 -17.42 -22.85
CA SER A 462 18.44 -18.87 -22.95
C SER A 462 18.06 -19.26 -24.38
N GLY A 463 18.80 -20.22 -24.95
CA GLY A 463 18.52 -20.78 -26.29
C GLY A 463 18.89 -19.84 -27.45
N ILE A 464 19.60 -18.74 -27.23
CA ILE A 464 20.04 -17.85 -28.30
C ILE A 464 21.57 -17.68 -28.32
N SER A 465 22.09 -17.21 -29.45
CA SER A 465 23.50 -16.91 -29.63
C SER A 465 23.73 -15.96 -30.83
N GLY A 466 24.93 -15.48 -30.99
CA GLY A 466 25.36 -14.73 -32.17
C GLY A 466 24.44 -13.54 -32.50
N ARG A 467 23.86 -13.56 -33.70
CA ARG A 467 23.05 -12.43 -34.20
C ARG A 467 21.78 -12.17 -33.35
N THR A 468 21.13 -13.20 -32.89
CA THR A 468 19.92 -13.06 -32.05
C THR A 468 20.25 -12.37 -30.72
N ALA A 469 21.37 -12.73 -30.09
CA ALA A 469 21.83 -12.09 -28.87
C ALA A 469 22.14 -10.60 -29.09
N GLN A 470 22.66 -10.25 -30.25
CA GLN A 470 22.92 -8.86 -30.62
C GLN A 470 21.59 -8.09 -30.78
N MET A 471 20.59 -8.65 -31.47
CA MET A 471 19.28 -8.01 -31.66
C MET A 471 18.58 -7.81 -30.31
N VAL A 472 18.63 -8.80 -29.41
CA VAL A 472 18.13 -8.68 -28.04
C VAL A 472 18.82 -7.56 -27.29
N SER A 473 20.16 -7.46 -27.39
CA SER A 473 20.92 -6.42 -26.70
C SER A 473 20.59 -5.00 -27.21
N GLU A 474 20.35 -4.86 -28.51
CA GLU A 474 19.92 -3.60 -29.12
C GLU A 474 18.53 -3.17 -28.63
N LYS A 475 17.57 -4.11 -28.56
CA LYS A 475 16.24 -3.83 -28.02
C LYS A 475 16.25 -3.51 -26.53
N MET A 476 17.10 -4.18 -25.75
CA MET A 476 17.29 -3.83 -24.33
C MET A 476 17.88 -2.42 -24.16
N ASN A 477 18.81 -2.03 -25.02
CA ASN A 477 19.36 -0.67 -25.00
C ASN A 477 18.31 0.38 -25.39
N GLU A 478 17.45 0.10 -26.38
CA GLU A 478 16.32 0.97 -26.74
C GLU A 478 15.39 1.19 -25.54
N LEU A 479 14.97 0.10 -24.88
CA LEU A 479 14.13 0.14 -23.69
C LEU A 479 14.83 0.83 -22.49
N GLY A 480 16.15 0.63 -22.37
CA GLY A 480 16.99 1.19 -21.30
C GLY A 480 17.11 2.72 -21.30
N ARG A 481 16.61 3.41 -22.34
CA ARG A 481 16.57 4.89 -22.37
C ARG A 481 15.46 5.46 -21.49
N ASN A 482 14.36 4.72 -21.38
CA ASN A 482 13.19 5.16 -20.62
C ASN A 482 13.06 4.42 -19.29
N HIS A 483 13.73 3.25 -19.17
CA HIS A 483 13.64 2.38 -18.00
C HIS A 483 15.03 1.99 -17.50
N GLN A 484 15.14 1.72 -16.24
CA GLN A 484 16.26 0.98 -15.68
C GLN A 484 16.10 -0.51 -15.99
N ILE A 485 17.07 -1.10 -16.65
CA ILE A 485 17.07 -2.53 -16.96
C ILE A 485 18.15 -3.23 -16.16
N ILE A 486 17.79 -4.31 -15.50
CA ILE A 486 18.74 -5.21 -14.84
C ILE A 486 18.63 -6.55 -15.55
N CYS A 487 19.73 -7.01 -16.14
CA CYS A 487 19.76 -8.27 -16.89
C CYS A 487 20.90 -9.17 -16.46
N ILE A 488 20.59 -10.44 -16.26
CA ILE A 488 21.58 -11.48 -16.02
C ILE A 488 21.87 -12.17 -17.34
N THR A 489 23.15 -12.26 -17.72
CA THR A 489 23.56 -12.89 -18.97
C THR A 489 24.88 -13.66 -18.86
N HIS A 490 25.03 -14.63 -19.76
CA HIS A 490 26.27 -15.32 -20.05
C HIS A 490 26.79 -15.00 -21.47
N LEU A 491 26.06 -14.18 -22.24
CA LEU A 491 26.40 -13.84 -23.61
C LEU A 491 27.17 -12.50 -23.69
N PRO A 492 28.36 -12.50 -24.28
CA PRO A 492 29.19 -11.30 -24.40
C PRO A 492 28.54 -10.20 -25.25
N GLN A 493 27.68 -10.55 -26.23
CA GLN A 493 26.95 -9.58 -27.05
C GLN A 493 26.03 -8.70 -26.21
N ILE A 494 25.35 -9.28 -25.21
CA ILE A 494 24.48 -8.55 -24.31
C ILE A 494 25.32 -7.76 -23.30
N ALA A 495 26.37 -8.37 -22.75
CA ALA A 495 27.23 -7.72 -21.77
C ALA A 495 27.99 -6.52 -22.36
N ALA A 496 28.34 -6.53 -23.65
CA ALA A 496 28.99 -5.42 -24.31
C ALA A 496 28.16 -4.12 -24.32
N MET A 497 26.84 -4.25 -24.33
CA MET A 497 25.89 -3.13 -24.34
C MET A 497 25.63 -2.51 -22.93
N ALA A 498 26.25 -3.01 -21.87
CA ALA A 498 26.06 -2.50 -20.52
C ALA A 498 26.41 -1.01 -20.37
N ASP A 499 25.57 -0.26 -19.65
CA ASP A 499 25.91 1.05 -19.07
C ASP A 499 26.63 0.85 -17.74
N ALA A 500 26.18 -0.12 -16.94
CA ALA A 500 26.89 -0.61 -15.79
C ALA A 500 27.08 -2.13 -15.89
N HIS A 501 28.32 -2.58 -15.82
CA HIS A 501 28.65 -4.00 -15.89
C HIS A 501 29.11 -4.48 -14.52
N PHE A 502 28.44 -5.49 -13.99
CA PHE A 502 28.73 -6.12 -12.70
C PHE A 502 29.21 -7.55 -12.90
N LEU A 503 30.25 -7.92 -12.17
CA LEU A 503 30.76 -9.28 -12.15
C LEU A 503 30.34 -9.98 -10.86
N ILE A 504 29.76 -11.16 -11.01
CA ILE A 504 29.45 -12.07 -9.91
C ILE A 504 30.47 -13.21 -9.93
N GLU A 505 31.26 -13.32 -8.88
CA GLU A 505 32.29 -14.34 -8.75
C GLU A 505 32.21 -15.09 -7.42
N LYS A 506 32.72 -16.33 -7.42
CA LYS A 506 32.88 -17.13 -6.20
C LYS A 506 34.27 -16.91 -5.61
N ALA A 507 34.31 -16.56 -4.34
CA ALA A 507 35.53 -16.55 -3.55
C ALA A 507 35.46 -17.62 -2.47
N VAL A 508 36.58 -18.20 -2.10
CA VAL A 508 36.69 -19.11 -0.96
C VAL A 508 37.29 -18.36 0.22
N GLU A 509 36.48 -18.13 1.24
CA GLU A 509 36.86 -17.43 2.46
C GLU A 509 36.57 -18.32 3.67
N ASN A 510 37.56 -18.45 4.58
CA ASN A 510 37.40 -19.23 5.82
C ASN A 510 36.85 -20.64 5.61
N LYS A 511 37.25 -21.34 4.52
CA LYS A 511 36.77 -22.64 4.09
C LYS A 511 35.28 -22.69 3.66
N SER A 512 34.65 -21.56 3.43
CA SER A 512 33.29 -21.47 2.88
C SER A 512 33.30 -20.69 1.55
N THR A 513 32.40 -21.07 0.64
CA THR A 513 32.21 -20.35 -0.61
C THR A 513 31.32 -19.13 -0.36
N VAL A 514 31.77 -17.96 -0.81
CA VAL A 514 30.99 -16.71 -0.81
C VAL A 514 30.87 -16.16 -2.22
N SER A 515 29.71 -15.59 -2.54
CA SER A 515 29.51 -14.83 -3.79
C SER A 515 29.80 -13.36 -3.51
N ARG A 516 30.61 -12.75 -4.38
CA ARG A 516 30.91 -11.32 -4.38
C ARG A 516 30.38 -10.69 -5.66
N ILE A 517 29.93 -9.46 -5.57
CA ILE A 517 29.44 -8.67 -6.69
C ILE A 517 30.16 -7.33 -6.66
N HIS A 518 30.70 -6.94 -7.78
CA HIS A 518 31.34 -5.63 -7.91
C HIS A 518 31.13 -5.06 -9.30
N ARG A 519 31.04 -3.74 -9.38
CA ARG A 519 30.95 -3.01 -10.63
C ARG A 519 32.33 -3.02 -11.30
N LEU A 520 32.34 -3.36 -12.58
CA LEU A 520 33.57 -3.38 -13.37
C LEU A 520 33.87 -1.98 -13.90
N SER A 521 35.18 -1.64 -13.94
CA SER A 521 35.65 -0.53 -14.76
C SER A 521 35.54 -0.88 -16.25
N ASP A 522 35.60 0.11 -17.15
CA ASP A 522 35.58 -0.14 -18.60
C ASP A 522 36.64 -1.13 -19.04
N LYS A 523 37.84 -1.05 -18.44
CA LYS A 523 38.95 -1.97 -18.72
C LYS A 523 38.63 -3.39 -18.24
N ASP A 524 38.08 -3.52 -17.05
CA ASP A 524 37.74 -4.82 -16.48
C ASP A 524 36.55 -5.43 -17.21
N SER A 525 35.59 -4.60 -17.65
CA SER A 525 34.48 -5.02 -18.51
C SER A 525 34.97 -5.65 -19.81
N VAL A 526 35.96 -5.06 -20.48
CA VAL A 526 36.58 -5.66 -21.68
C VAL A 526 37.29 -6.98 -21.35
N SER A 527 37.93 -7.08 -20.19
CA SER A 527 38.60 -8.31 -19.76
C SER A 527 37.57 -9.42 -19.48
N GLU A 528 36.43 -9.09 -18.87
CA GLU A 528 35.33 -10.02 -18.66
C GLU A 528 34.68 -10.46 -19.98
N LEU A 529 34.48 -9.52 -20.93
CA LEU A 529 34.03 -9.87 -22.29
C LEU A 529 34.99 -10.85 -22.98
N ALA A 530 36.29 -10.63 -22.84
CA ALA A 530 37.30 -11.56 -23.37
C ALA A 530 37.22 -12.94 -22.70
N ARG A 531 36.98 -12.99 -21.39
CA ARG A 531 36.74 -14.25 -20.66
C ARG A 531 35.47 -14.97 -21.14
N MET A 532 34.39 -14.24 -21.38
CA MET A 532 33.14 -14.77 -21.92
C MET A 532 33.27 -15.30 -23.34
N LEU A 533 34.13 -14.69 -24.18
CA LEU A 533 34.42 -15.12 -25.55
C LEU A 533 35.37 -16.33 -25.63
N GLY A 534 36.44 -16.28 -24.85
CA GLY A 534 37.56 -17.23 -24.96
C GLY A 534 37.58 -18.32 -23.89
N GLY A 535 36.71 -18.23 -22.89
CA GLY A 535 36.72 -19.14 -21.77
C GLY A 535 37.98 -19.01 -20.90
N ALA A 536 38.57 -20.14 -20.49
CA ALA A 536 39.70 -20.17 -19.54
C ALA A 536 41.06 -19.63 -20.13
N LYS A 537 41.18 -19.49 -21.46
CA LYS A 537 42.39 -19.06 -22.11
C LYS A 537 42.15 -17.79 -22.94
N ILE A 538 42.53 -16.66 -22.38
CA ILE A 538 42.43 -15.36 -23.05
C ILE A 538 43.72 -15.14 -23.88
N THR A 539 43.55 -15.07 -25.21
CA THR A 539 44.64 -14.71 -26.15
C THR A 539 44.54 -13.24 -26.55
N ASP A 540 45.59 -12.66 -27.11
CA ASP A 540 45.57 -11.28 -27.59
C ASP A 540 44.46 -11.05 -28.62
N THR A 541 44.20 -12.02 -29.49
CA THR A 541 43.14 -11.99 -30.50
C THR A 541 41.74 -11.95 -29.85
N VAL A 542 41.53 -12.73 -28.80
CA VAL A 542 40.25 -12.71 -28.05
C VAL A 542 40.07 -11.37 -27.32
N MET A 543 41.15 -10.82 -26.78
CA MET A 543 41.12 -9.50 -26.14
C MET A 543 40.80 -8.39 -27.15
N GLU A 544 41.35 -8.47 -28.37
CA GLU A 544 41.06 -7.53 -29.44
C GLU A 544 39.62 -7.62 -29.93
N SER A 545 39.08 -8.84 -30.10
CA SER A 545 37.67 -9.07 -30.42
C SER A 545 36.72 -8.53 -29.32
N ALA A 546 37.10 -8.64 -28.05
CA ALA A 546 36.31 -8.08 -26.94
C ALA A 546 36.27 -6.55 -26.98
N ARG A 547 37.45 -5.90 -27.30
CA ARG A 547 37.52 -4.44 -27.47
C ARG A 547 36.68 -3.95 -28.65
N GLU A 548 36.78 -4.65 -29.79
CA GLU A 548 36.00 -4.33 -30.99
C GLU A 548 34.48 -4.47 -30.70
N MET A 549 34.06 -5.55 -30.04
CA MET A 549 32.66 -5.77 -29.63
C MET A 549 32.17 -4.63 -28.73
N LYS A 550 32.94 -4.21 -27.72
CA LYS A 550 32.57 -3.10 -26.84
C LYS A 550 32.51 -1.76 -27.60
N ALA A 551 33.46 -1.51 -28.53
CA ALA A 551 33.47 -0.30 -29.34
C ALA A 551 32.25 -0.23 -30.28
N LEU A 552 31.90 -1.33 -30.96
CA LEU A 552 30.71 -1.41 -31.81
C LEU A 552 29.42 -1.22 -31.02
N ALA A 553 29.36 -1.77 -29.81
CA ALA A 553 28.22 -1.57 -28.92
C ALA A 553 28.04 -0.10 -28.52
N MET A 554 29.16 0.60 -28.21
CA MET A 554 29.16 2.03 -27.89
C MET A 554 28.75 2.90 -29.08
N GLU A 555 29.25 2.59 -30.29
CA GLU A 555 28.85 3.29 -31.50
C GLU A 555 27.37 3.19 -31.79
N LYS A 556 26.78 1.97 -31.64
CA LYS A 556 25.36 1.76 -31.79
C LYS A 556 24.49 2.50 -30.76
N LYS A 557 24.97 2.63 -29.53
CA LYS A 557 24.28 3.42 -28.49
C LYS A 557 24.16 4.90 -28.84
N VAL A 558 25.16 5.45 -29.56
CA VAL A 558 25.15 6.85 -29.98
C VAL A 558 24.25 7.07 -31.20
N LEU A 559 24.10 6.07 -32.07
CA LEU A 559 23.31 6.15 -33.30
C LEU A 559 21.83 5.81 -33.11
N SER A 560 21.50 5.08 -32.09
CA SER A 560 20.11 4.71 -31.71
C SER A 560 19.53 5.70 -30.72
#